data_6d368ebd688314b2e9be9f6f034df341
#
_entry.id   6d368ebd688314b2e9be9f6f034df341
#
_cell.length_a   1.000
_cell.length_b   1.000
_cell.length_c   1.000
_cell.angle_alpha   90.00
_cell.angle_beta   90.00
_cell.angle_gamma   90.00
#
_symmetry.space_group_name_H-M   'P 1'
#
loop_
_entity.id
_entity.type
_entity.pdbx_description
1 polymer ?
#
loop_
_entity_poly.entity_id
_entity_poly.type
_entity_poly.pdbx_seq_one_letter_code
_entity_poly.pdbx_strand_id
1 'polypeptide(L)'
;MAVNCYVEAVYSLDAEVVAVSATLPKLSARLRELGFKIEEHPHSVNAQAPGSDLRIQFTTDERYQAFPARCVEANVLGLRAKVASLEDATQGKLWAYSDPRRRLSKGKKDELDLTRLAEAHPELKTAYPSELREQVEKG
;
A
#
# COMPACT_ATOMS: atom_id res chain seq x y z
N MET A 1 4.91 0.12 1.45
CA MET A 1 6.01 -0.79 1.10
C MET A 1 6.16 -1.05 -0.40
N ALA A 2 5.09 -1.32 -1.14
CA ALA A 2 5.19 -1.57 -2.58
C ALA A 2 5.85 -0.41 -3.34
N VAL A 3 5.58 0.85 -2.98
CA VAL A 3 6.23 2.04 -3.57
C VAL A 3 7.75 1.97 -3.46
N ASN A 4 8.27 1.49 -2.32
CA ASN A 4 9.71 1.37 -2.08
C ASN A 4 10.41 0.33 -2.99
N CYS A 5 9.66 -0.52 -3.69
CA CYS A 5 10.22 -1.44 -4.69
C CYS A 5 10.50 -0.76 -6.03
N TYR A 6 9.93 0.42 -6.26
CA TYR A 6 9.97 1.12 -7.55
C TYR A 6 10.73 2.44 -7.50
N VAL A 7 11.02 2.95 -6.32
CA VAL A 7 11.72 4.21 -6.08
C VAL A 7 12.69 4.07 -4.91
N GLU A 8 13.48 5.10 -4.63
CA GLU A 8 14.33 5.15 -3.45
C GLU A 8 13.50 4.88 -2.19
N ALA A 9 13.93 3.90 -1.38
CA ALA A 9 13.18 3.44 -0.23
C ALA A 9 13.15 4.48 0.90
N VAL A 10 11.97 4.63 1.51
CA VAL A 10 11.76 5.42 2.73
C VAL A 10 11.33 4.47 3.84
N TYR A 11 11.91 4.66 5.03
CA TYR A 11 11.62 3.82 6.19
C TYR A 11 10.12 3.89 6.56
N SER A 12 9.53 2.73 6.82
CA SER A 12 8.14 2.59 7.27
C SER A 12 8.01 1.42 8.24
N LEU A 13 7.24 1.64 9.32
CA LEU A 13 6.84 0.60 10.27
C LEU A 13 5.55 -0.12 9.86
N ASP A 14 4.88 0.36 8.82
CA ASP A 14 3.60 -0.17 8.36
C ASP A 14 3.80 -0.94 7.05
N ALA A 15 3.22 -2.14 6.99
CA ALA A 15 3.09 -2.91 5.77
C ALA A 15 1.61 -2.97 5.39
N GLU A 16 1.30 -2.66 4.13
CA GLU A 16 -0.05 -2.78 3.58
C GLU A 16 -0.11 -3.98 2.64
N VAL A 17 -1.08 -4.85 2.87
CA VAL A 17 -1.25 -6.11 2.11
C VAL A 17 -2.68 -6.19 1.59
N VAL A 18 -2.82 -6.50 0.32
CA VAL A 18 -4.13 -6.85 -0.25
C VAL A 18 -4.38 -8.33 0.03
N ALA A 19 -5.47 -8.62 0.73
CA ALA A 19 -5.88 -9.98 1.02
C ALA A 19 -7.14 -10.35 0.24
N VAL A 20 -7.19 -11.58 -0.26
CA VAL A 20 -8.43 -12.13 -0.82
C VAL A 20 -9.40 -12.38 0.33
N SER A 21 -10.59 -11.79 0.25
CA SER A 21 -11.58 -11.79 1.35
C SER A 21 -11.88 -13.20 1.86
N ALA A 22 -11.97 -14.18 0.97
CA ALA A 22 -12.26 -15.57 1.34
C ALA A 22 -11.16 -16.23 2.19
N THR A 23 -9.91 -15.77 2.11
CA THR A 23 -8.78 -16.35 2.85
C THR A 23 -8.49 -15.63 4.17
N LEU A 24 -9.08 -14.47 4.38
CA LEU A 24 -8.80 -13.63 5.54
C LEU A 24 -9.10 -14.29 6.89
N PRO A 25 -10.22 -15.04 7.08
CA PRO A 25 -10.47 -15.72 8.35
C PRO A 25 -9.37 -16.71 8.76
N LYS A 26 -8.85 -17.50 7.80
CA LYS A 26 -7.73 -18.42 8.05
C LYS A 26 -6.46 -17.66 8.41
N LEU A 27 -6.17 -16.58 7.70
CA LEU A 27 -5.01 -15.74 7.94
C LEU A 27 -5.06 -15.10 9.33
N SER A 28 -6.22 -14.54 9.71
CA SER A 28 -6.42 -13.96 11.04
C SER A 28 -6.23 -14.97 12.15
N ALA A 29 -6.79 -16.17 12.00
CA ALA A 29 -6.63 -17.25 12.98
C ALA A 29 -5.14 -17.63 13.14
N ARG A 30 -4.41 -17.76 12.03
CA ARG A 30 -2.98 -18.08 12.06
C ARG A 30 -2.13 -16.98 12.71
N LEU A 31 -2.44 -15.73 12.44
CA LEU A 31 -1.75 -14.60 13.06
C LEU A 31 -2.00 -14.54 14.57
N ARG A 32 -3.22 -14.83 15.02
CA ARG A 32 -3.52 -14.92 16.46
C ARG A 32 -2.72 -16.04 17.14
N GLU A 33 -2.60 -17.19 16.51
CA GLU A 33 -1.75 -18.29 17.01
C GLU A 33 -0.30 -17.88 17.15
N LEU A 34 0.21 -17.01 16.27
CA LEU A 34 1.56 -16.46 16.30
C LEU A 34 1.72 -15.29 17.30
N GLY A 35 0.67 -14.92 18.03
CA GLY A 35 0.72 -13.89 19.04
C GLY A 35 0.41 -12.48 18.55
N PHE A 36 -0.03 -12.30 17.30
CA PHE A 36 -0.43 -11.00 16.78
C PHE A 36 -1.74 -10.52 17.43
N LYS A 37 -1.83 -9.23 17.69
CA LYS A 37 -3.08 -8.56 18.04
C LYS A 37 -3.83 -8.23 16.75
N ILE A 38 -5.08 -8.63 16.67
CA ILE A 38 -5.93 -8.44 15.50
C ILE A 38 -7.06 -7.46 15.83
N GLU A 39 -7.24 -6.47 14.97
CA GLU A 39 -8.34 -5.51 15.02
C GLU A 39 -9.07 -5.52 13.68
N GLU A 40 -10.35 -5.87 13.71
CA GLU A 40 -11.18 -6.00 12.51
C GLU A 40 -11.99 -4.73 12.25
N HIS A 41 -12.00 -4.28 10.99
CA HIS A 41 -12.79 -3.16 10.48
C HIS A 41 -13.58 -3.62 9.24
N PRO A 42 -14.61 -2.85 8.78
CA PRO A 42 -15.47 -3.27 7.67
C PRO A 42 -14.71 -3.63 6.37
N HIS A 43 -13.58 -2.95 6.08
CA HIS A 43 -12.83 -3.14 4.84
C HIS A 43 -11.34 -3.43 5.06
N SER A 44 -10.95 -3.68 6.30
CA SER A 44 -9.56 -3.97 6.63
C SER A 44 -9.43 -4.76 7.92
N VAL A 45 -8.30 -5.42 8.06
CA VAL A 45 -7.87 -6.05 9.30
C VAL A 45 -6.46 -5.55 9.62
N ASN A 46 -6.27 -5.07 10.83
CA ASN A 46 -4.96 -4.64 11.32
C ASN A 46 -4.36 -5.70 12.21
N ALA A 47 -3.10 -6.03 11.98
CA ALA A 47 -2.34 -6.96 12.79
C ALA A 47 -1.09 -6.27 13.35
N GLN A 48 -0.85 -6.41 14.65
CA GLN A 48 0.36 -5.92 15.29
C GLN A 48 1.19 -7.09 15.78
N ALA A 49 2.48 -7.11 15.40
CA ALA A 49 3.40 -8.16 15.78
C ALA A 49 3.70 -8.12 17.29
N PRO A 50 3.87 -9.29 17.95
CA PRO A 50 4.22 -9.34 19.36
C PRO A 50 5.64 -8.78 19.59
N GLY A 51 5.78 -7.90 20.59
CA GLY A 51 7.06 -7.32 20.95
C GLY A 51 7.71 -6.43 19.90
N SER A 52 6.93 -5.91 18.94
CA SER A 52 7.39 -5.06 17.84
C SER A 52 6.39 -3.97 17.56
N ASP A 53 6.86 -2.86 16.99
CA ASP A 53 6.00 -1.78 16.48
C ASP A 53 5.50 -2.05 15.04
N LEU A 54 5.89 -3.19 14.45
CA LEU A 54 5.45 -3.56 13.11
C LEU A 54 3.94 -3.76 13.08
N ARG A 55 3.29 -3.05 12.19
CA ARG A 55 1.85 -3.18 11.91
C ARG A 55 1.63 -3.60 10.46
N ILE A 56 0.73 -4.53 10.28
CA ILE A 56 0.33 -5.01 8.95
C ILE A 56 -1.15 -4.70 8.79
N GLN A 57 -1.49 -3.98 7.73
CA GLN A 57 -2.87 -3.72 7.36
C GLN A 57 -3.24 -4.58 6.16
N PHE A 58 -4.26 -5.42 6.33
CA PHE A 58 -4.84 -6.21 5.24
C PHE A 58 -6.11 -5.51 4.76
N THR A 59 -6.11 -5.04 3.52
CA THR A 59 -7.32 -4.47 2.92
C THR A 59 -8.14 -5.53 2.22
N THR A 60 -9.46 -5.48 2.41
CA THR A 60 -10.45 -6.33 1.72
C THR A 60 -11.39 -5.49 0.84
N ASP A 61 -11.09 -4.22 0.66
CA ASP A 61 -11.86 -3.34 -0.23
C ASP A 61 -11.89 -3.94 -1.65
N GLU A 62 -13.09 -3.98 -2.24
CA GLU A 62 -13.31 -4.59 -3.57
C GLU A 62 -12.44 -4.00 -4.67
N ARG A 63 -12.10 -2.71 -4.58
CA ARG A 63 -11.24 -2.04 -5.55
C ARG A 63 -9.87 -2.69 -5.69
N TYR A 64 -9.38 -3.32 -4.63
CA TYR A 64 -8.04 -3.93 -4.57
C TYR A 64 -8.05 -5.43 -4.88
N GLN A 65 -9.21 -6.08 -4.96
CA GLN A 65 -9.29 -7.55 -5.06
C GLN A 65 -8.71 -8.12 -6.37
N ALA A 66 -8.57 -7.31 -7.42
CA ALA A 66 -7.92 -7.71 -8.66
C ALA A 66 -6.38 -7.59 -8.62
N PHE A 67 -5.80 -6.90 -7.64
CA PHE A 67 -4.36 -6.67 -7.53
C PHE A 67 -3.54 -7.96 -7.42
N PRO A 68 -3.95 -8.96 -6.62
CA PRO A 68 -3.18 -10.21 -6.51
C PRO A 68 -2.96 -10.94 -7.85
N ALA A 69 -3.92 -10.87 -8.77
CA ALA A 69 -3.81 -11.51 -10.07
C ALA A 69 -2.72 -10.87 -10.96
N ARG A 70 -2.35 -9.63 -10.70
CA ARG A 70 -1.36 -8.86 -11.46
C ARG A 70 -0.07 -8.61 -10.69
N CYS A 71 0.10 -9.22 -9.52
CA CYS A 71 1.28 -9.01 -8.70
C CYS A 71 2.56 -9.49 -9.39
N VAL A 72 3.68 -8.88 -9.01
CA VAL A 72 5.01 -9.25 -9.47
C VAL A 72 5.86 -9.72 -8.29
N GLU A 73 6.87 -10.54 -8.56
CA GLU A 73 7.83 -10.92 -7.54
C GLU A 73 8.92 -9.87 -7.40
N ALA A 74 9.25 -9.51 -6.17
CA ALA A 74 10.32 -8.57 -5.85
C ALA A 74 11.07 -9.02 -4.59
N ASN A 75 12.29 -8.54 -4.44
CA ASN A 75 13.06 -8.69 -3.20
C ASN A 75 12.66 -7.55 -2.25
N VAL A 76 12.10 -7.91 -1.10
CA VAL A 76 11.71 -6.98 -0.05
C VAL A 76 12.49 -7.33 1.22
N LEU A 77 13.43 -6.47 1.61
CA LEU A 77 14.26 -6.68 2.79
C LEU A 77 14.96 -8.05 2.80
N GLY A 78 15.47 -8.49 1.65
CA GLY A 78 16.12 -9.79 1.49
C GLY A 78 15.18 -10.98 1.33
N LEU A 79 13.87 -10.76 1.38
CA LEU A 79 12.85 -11.80 1.19
C LEU A 79 12.20 -11.66 -0.19
N ARG A 80 11.98 -12.80 -0.84
CA ARG A 80 11.21 -12.83 -2.09
C ARG A 80 9.72 -12.77 -1.77
N ALA A 81 9.05 -11.73 -2.25
CA ALA A 81 7.65 -11.47 -1.96
C ALA A 81 6.87 -11.10 -3.23
N LYS A 82 5.57 -11.33 -3.19
CA LYS A 82 4.64 -10.84 -4.21
C LYS A 82 4.22 -9.42 -3.85
N VAL A 83 4.44 -8.49 -4.76
CA VAL A 83 4.08 -7.07 -4.57
C VAL A 83 3.13 -6.61 -5.67
N ALA A 84 2.36 -5.57 -5.40
CA ALA A 84 1.52 -4.95 -6.40
C ALA A 84 2.35 -4.50 -7.60
N SER A 85 1.81 -4.59 -8.81
CA SER A 85 2.44 -4.00 -10.00
C SER A 85 2.63 -2.50 -9.81
N LEU A 86 3.52 -1.89 -10.59
CA LEU A 86 3.74 -0.44 -10.55
C LEU A 86 2.43 0.33 -10.76
N GLU A 87 1.63 -0.08 -11.72
CA GLU A 87 0.34 0.53 -12.05
C GLU A 87 -0.65 0.39 -10.90
N ASP A 88 -0.76 -0.79 -10.31
CA ASP A 88 -1.68 -1.05 -9.19
C ASP A 88 -1.23 -0.32 -7.92
N ALA A 89 0.05 -0.30 -7.60
CA ALA A 89 0.60 0.45 -6.48
C ALA A 89 0.30 1.95 -6.63
N THR A 90 0.46 2.50 -7.83
CA THR A 90 0.13 3.88 -8.17
C THR A 90 -1.36 4.14 -8.04
N GLN A 91 -2.21 3.26 -8.58
CA GLN A 91 -3.66 3.39 -8.49
C GLN A 91 -4.16 3.39 -7.04
N GLY A 92 -3.62 2.51 -6.21
CA GLY A 92 -3.94 2.48 -4.77
C GLY A 92 -3.59 3.80 -4.07
N LYS A 93 -2.44 4.38 -4.39
CA LYS A 93 -2.03 5.70 -3.88
C LYS A 93 -2.92 6.83 -4.39
N LEU A 94 -3.36 6.78 -5.64
CA LEU A 94 -4.29 7.76 -6.20
C LEU A 94 -5.67 7.71 -5.51
N TRP A 95 -6.18 6.52 -5.23
CA TRP A 95 -7.42 6.38 -4.47
C TRP A 95 -7.29 6.94 -3.05
N ALA A 96 -6.18 6.68 -2.37
CA ALA A 96 -5.93 7.21 -1.04
C ALA A 96 -5.78 8.75 -1.06
N TYR A 97 -5.01 9.28 -1.99
CA TYR A 97 -4.82 10.73 -2.19
C TYR A 97 -6.15 11.46 -2.45
N SER A 98 -7.05 10.84 -3.22
CA SER A 98 -8.33 11.42 -3.61
C SER A 98 -9.44 11.23 -2.57
N ASP A 99 -9.20 10.51 -1.47
CA ASP A 99 -10.20 10.30 -0.41
C ASP A 99 -10.36 11.57 0.44
N PRO A 100 -11.53 12.23 0.42
CA PRO A 100 -11.74 13.46 1.18
C PRO A 100 -11.71 13.26 2.70
N ARG A 101 -11.85 12.02 3.17
CA ARG A 101 -11.80 11.67 4.61
C ARG A 101 -10.39 11.35 5.07
N ARG A 102 -9.43 11.33 4.16
CA ARG A 102 -8.04 11.02 4.47
C ARG A 102 -7.45 12.08 5.39
N ARG A 103 -6.85 11.65 6.51
CA ARG A 103 -6.13 12.55 7.42
C ARG A 103 -5.06 13.34 6.67
N LEU A 104 -4.90 14.64 6.97
CA LEU A 104 -3.98 15.53 6.25
C LEU A 104 -2.55 14.96 6.16
N SER A 105 -2.01 14.49 7.28
CA SER A 105 -0.65 13.91 7.30
C SER A 105 -0.50 12.67 6.42
N LYS A 106 -1.54 11.84 6.36
CA LYS A 106 -1.57 10.66 5.48
C LYS A 106 -1.70 11.06 4.01
N GLY A 107 -2.54 12.05 3.72
CA GLY A 107 -2.68 12.61 2.36
C GLY A 107 -1.37 13.22 1.86
N LYS A 108 -0.62 13.92 2.70
CA LYS A 108 0.69 14.46 2.36
C LYS A 108 1.73 13.37 2.10
N LYS A 109 1.68 12.27 2.84
CA LYS A 109 2.52 11.09 2.56
C LYS A 109 2.17 10.46 1.22
N ASP A 110 0.88 10.31 0.91
CA ASP A 110 0.43 9.77 -0.38
C ASP A 110 0.89 10.68 -1.55
N GLU A 111 0.78 12.00 -1.38
CA GLU A 111 1.28 12.99 -2.35
C GLU A 111 2.79 12.84 -2.58
N LEU A 112 3.57 12.70 -1.50
CA LEU A 112 5.02 12.47 -1.60
C LEU A 112 5.34 11.17 -2.33
N ASP A 113 4.66 10.08 -2.01
CA ASP A 113 4.85 8.79 -2.67
C ASP A 113 4.54 8.88 -4.17
N LEU A 114 3.45 9.56 -4.54
CA LEU A 114 3.07 9.79 -5.94
C LEU A 114 4.10 10.67 -6.66
N THR A 115 4.63 11.69 -6.00
CA THR A 115 5.69 12.54 -6.56
C THR A 115 6.94 11.72 -6.84
N ARG A 116 7.40 10.92 -5.88
CA ARG A 116 8.57 10.04 -6.05
C ARG A 116 8.37 9.02 -7.18
N LEU A 117 7.18 8.45 -7.28
CA LEU A 117 6.84 7.53 -8.38
C LEU A 117 6.92 8.23 -9.74
N ALA A 118 6.40 9.45 -9.87
CA ALA A 118 6.42 10.21 -11.10
C ALA A 118 7.83 10.68 -11.51
N GLU A 119 8.70 10.96 -10.55
CA GLU A 119 10.11 11.28 -10.81
C GLU A 119 10.85 10.09 -11.42
N ALA A 120 10.62 8.88 -10.88
CA ALA A 120 11.24 7.65 -11.38
C ALA A 120 10.55 7.08 -12.63
N HIS A 121 9.25 7.31 -12.78
CA HIS A 121 8.39 6.76 -13.83
C HIS A 121 7.50 7.88 -14.41
N PRO A 122 8.03 8.78 -15.24
CA PRO A 122 7.28 9.95 -15.74
C PRO A 122 5.99 9.63 -16.50
N GLU A 123 5.90 8.44 -17.08
CA GLU A 123 4.69 7.97 -17.77
C GLU A 123 3.45 7.89 -16.87
N LEU A 124 3.64 7.73 -15.56
CA LEU A 124 2.54 7.67 -14.61
C LEU A 124 1.77 8.98 -14.46
N LYS A 125 2.39 10.11 -14.80
CA LYS A 125 1.78 11.44 -14.71
C LYS A 125 0.46 11.55 -15.47
N THR A 126 0.29 10.79 -16.53
CA THR A 126 -0.95 10.79 -17.33
C THR A 126 -2.17 10.36 -16.55
N ALA A 127 -1.99 9.51 -15.52
CA ALA A 127 -3.07 9.04 -14.66
C ALA A 127 -3.35 9.98 -13.47
N TYR A 128 -2.49 10.98 -13.24
CA TYR A 128 -2.62 11.86 -12.06
C TYR A 128 -3.69 12.93 -12.26
N PRO A 129 -4.40 13.32 -11.19
CA PRO A 129 -5.24 14.51 -11.21
C PRO A 129 -4.45 15.74 -11.67
N SER A 130 -5.11 16.68 -12.34
CA SER A 130 -4.46 17.86 -12.92
C SER A 130 -3.62 18.65 -11.94
N GLU A 131 -4.16 18.90 -10.74
CA GLU A 131 -3.48 19.63 -9.68
C GLU A 131 -2.16 18.95 -9.26
N LEU A 132 -2.18 17.64 -9.04
CA LEU A 132 -0.99 16.85 -8.68
C LEU A 132 0.00 16.81 -9.84
N ARG A 133 -0.49 16.66 -11.07
CA ARG A 133 0.36 16.65 -12.27
C ARG A 133 1.13 17.96 -12.40
N GLU A 134 0.45 19.10 -12.26
CA GLU A 134 1.09 20.42 -12.31
C GLU A 134 2.18 20.60 -11.25
N GLN A 135 1.93 20.13 -10.03
CA GLN A 135 2.92 20.17 -8.95
C GLN A 135 4.19 19.39 -9.30
N VAL A 136 4.02 18.18 -9.84
CA VAL A 136 5.14 17.29 -10.21
C VAL A 136 5.90 17.84 -11.43
N GLU A 137 5.22 18.51 -12.36
CA GLU A 137 5.84 19.10 -13.54
C GLU A 137 6.63 20.38 -13.23
N LYS A 138 6.21 21.14 -12.22
CA LYS A 138 6.89 22.38 -11.79
C LYS A 138 8.13 22.12 -10.92
N GLY A 139 8.20 20.97 -10.31
CA GLY A 139 9.34 20.54 -9.50
C GLY A 139 10.46 20.01 -10.35
#